data_99f7a1ae3dd36413e9b19b4478a776bd
#
_entry.id   99f7a1ae3dd36413e9b19b4478a776bd
#
_cell.length_a   1.000
_cell.length_b   1.000
_cell.length_c   1.000
_cell.angle_alpha   90.00
_cell.angle_beta   90.00
_cell.angle_gamma   90.00
#
_symmetry.space_group_name_H-M   'P 1'
#
loop_
_entity.id
_entity.type
_entity.pdbx_description
1 polymer ?
#
loop_
_entity_poly.entity_id
_entity_poly.type
_entity_poly.pdbx_seq_one_letter_code
_entity_poly.pdbx_strand_id
1 'polypeptide(L)'
;MLFVMLLAISAPIAQTGKPWLEWTMKETTKILNDSAWGQTQLETKQADAGPAAITNTGSSRTMVPRDASKDSPGAITSYIKYYIRLLSAKPVRQAVVRKLILDSPDISAQRKEELKSFAEATTSDFIVVAVVAEAKDRSMAGEALQAFKTATLESLKHSTYLERRDGKRLLLADFKAPVADGLGAKFVFPRTLNNQPFLEPGGGQLRFYCVLSKSIRLEARYRISDMMYDGRLEY
;
A
#
# COMPACT_ATOMS: atom_id res chain seq x y z
N MET A 1 -7.38 24.76 -42.87
CA MET A 1 -7.97 23.63 -42.12
C MET A 1 -7.20 23.48 -40.80
N LEU A 2 -7.75 24.01 -39.70
CA LEU A 2 -7.07 24.06 -38.42
C LEU A 2 -7.51 22.81 -37.62
N PHE A 3 -6.59 21.88 -37.37
CA PHE A 3 -6.84 20.67 -36.58
C PHE A 3 -6.68 21.00 -35.10
N VAL A 4 -7.77 21.16 -34.40
CA VAL A 4 -7.79 21.33 -32.92
C VAL A 4 -7.65 19.96 -32.30
N MET A 5 -6.46 19.66 -31.76
CA MET A 5 -6.17 18.44 -31.02
C MET A 5 -6.72 18.62 -29.59
N LEU A 6 -7.83 17.97 -29.27
CA LEU A 6 -8.38 17.90 -27.90
C LEU A 6 -7.49 16.99 -27.06
N LEU A 7 -6.63 17.58 -26.23
CA LEU A 7 -5.94 16.88 -25.17
C LEU A 7 -6.95 16.52 -24.07
N ALA A 8 -7.31 15.26 -23.97
CA ALA A 8 -8.07 14.73 -22.84
C ALA A 8 -7.17 14.78 -21.58
N ILE A 9 -7.38 15.79 -20.75
CA ILE A 9 -6.77 15.88 -19.42
C ILE A 9 -7.45 14.83 -18.55
N SER A 10 -6.78 13.70 -18.31
CA SER A 10 -7.18 12.72 -17.31
C SER A 10 -7.03 13.37 -15.94
N ALA A 11 -8.13 13.82 -15.34
CA ALA A 11 -8.13 14.35 -13.99
C ALA A 11 -7.68 13.26 -13.00
N PRO A 12 -6.78 13.55 -12.04
CA PRO A 12 -6.40 12.62 -11.01
C PRO A 12 -7.61 12.33 -10.13
N ILE A 13 -7.97 11.04 -10.02
CA ILE A 13 -9.05 10.56 -9.16
C ILE A 13 -8.49 10.52 -7.73
N ALA A 14 -8.52 11.63 -7.01
CA ALA A 14 -8.30 11.62 -5.57
C ALA A 14 -8.64 12.94 -4.86
N GLN A 15 -9.76 13.54 -5.16
CA GLN A 15 -10.38 14.46 -4.20
C GLN A 15 -11.86 14.13 -4.14
N THR A 16 -12.22 13.26 -3.18
CA THR A 16 -13.60 13.28 -2.69
C THR A 16 -13.75 14.66 -2.07
N GLY A 17 -14.51 15.57 -2.68
CA GLY A 17 -14.70 16.92 -2.18
C GLY A 17 -15.47 17.00 -0.85
N LYS A 18 -15.49 15.89 -0.07
CA LYS A 18 -16.15 15.78 1.23
C LYS A 18 -15.13 15.44 2.35
N PRO A 19 -15.41 15.88 3.58
CA PRO A 19 -14.58 15.59 4.75
C PRO A 19 -14.32 14.09 4.92
N TRP A 20 -13.12 13.71 5.32
CA TRP A 20 -12.74 12.30 5.47
C TRP A 20 -13.59 11.53 6.51
N LEU A 21 -14.14 12.23 7.49
CA LEU A 21 -15.09 11.65 8.46
C LEU A 21 -16.41 11.18 7.84
N GLU A 22 -16.72 11.62 6.63
CA GLU A 22 -17.90 11.22 5.88
C GLU A 22 -17.64 10.12 4.84
N TRP A 23 -16.38 9.69 4.69
CA TRP A 23 -16.06 8.62 3.75
C TRP A 23 -16.78 7.33 4.12
N THR A 24 -17.33 6.69 3.11
CA THR A 24 -17.95 5.37 3.22
C THR A 24 -16.90 4.27 3.35
N MET A 25 -17.29 3.07 3.74
CA MET A 25 -16.41 1.90 3.76
C MET A 25 -15.77 1.64 2.39
N LYS A 26 -16.52 1.83 1.30
CA LYS A 26 -16.00 1.66 -0.07
C LYS A 26 -14.91 2.68 -0.41
N GLU A 27 -15.12 3.94 -0.06
CA GLU A 27 -14.13 5.02 -0.31
C GLU A 27 -12.87 4.81 0.53
N THR A 28 -13.01 4.48 1.82
CA THR A 28 -11.86 4.18 2.69
C THR A 28 -11.07 2.98 2.18
N THR A 29 -11.76 1.90 1.79
CA THR A 29 -11.12 0.70 1.24
C THR A 29 -10.37 1.00 -0.06
N LYS A 30 -10.94 1.84 -0.93
CA LYS A 30 -10.29 2.26 -2.17
C LYS A 30 -9.01 3.06 -1.89
N ILE A 31 -9.05 4.02 -0.94
CA ILE A 31 -7.84 4.78 -0.56
C ILE A 31 -6.76 3.85 -0.01
N LEU A 32 -7.13 2.88 0.81
CA LEU A 32 -6.19 1.96 1.43
C LEU A 32 -5.57 0.94 0.47
N ASN A 33 -6.27 0.52 -0.58
CA ASN A 33 -5.91 -0.67 -1.35
C ASN A 33 -5.73 -0.42 -2.86
N ASP A 34 -6.27 0.69 -3.40
CA ASP A 34 -6.25 1.01 -4.83
C ASP A 34 -6.26 2.54 -5.03
N SER A 35 -5.17 3.17 -4.67
CA SER A 35 -5.00 4.62 -4.76
C SER A 35 -3.56 5.02 -5.06
N ALA A 36 -3.29 6.33 -5.08
CA ALA A 36 -1.95 6.88 -5.18
C ALA A 36 -1.04 6.47 -4.00
N TRP A 37 -1.60 6.04 -2.86
CA TRP A 37 -0.87 5.74 -1.62
C TRP A 37 -1.02 4.30 -1.14
N GLY A 38 -1.95 3.55 -1.71
CA GLY A 38 -2.24 2.17 -1.33
C GLY A 38 -2.38 1.27 -2.53
N GLN A 39 -1.66 0.15 -2.55
CA GLN A 39 -1.67 -0.83 -3.64
C GLN A 39 -1.84 -2.24 -3.10
N THR A 40 -2.41 -3.11 -3.93
CA THR A 40 -2.59 -4.52 -3.63
C THR A 40 -1.73 -5.37 -4.54
N GLN A 41 -0.82 -6.15 -3.95
CA GLN A 41 -0.11 -7.22 -4.63
C GLN A 41 -0.85 -8.53 -4.38
N LEU A 42 -1.15 -9.27 -5.45
CA LEU A 42 -1.80 -10.58 -5.40
C LEU A 42 -0.79 -11.66 -5.75
N GLU A 43 -0.66 -12.67 -4.90
CA GLU A 43 0.06 -13.90 -5.20
C GLU A 43 -0.91 -15.09 -5.20
N THR A 44 -0.79 -15.95 -6.19
CA THR A 44 -1.65 -17.14 -6.38
C THR A 44 -0.80 -18.40 -6.38
N LYS A 45 -1.27 -19.43 -5.68
CA LYS A 45 -0.74 -20.80 -5.81
C LYS A 45 -1.75 -21.62 -6.59
N GLN A 46 -1.31 -22.22 -7.70
CA GLN A 46 -2.10 -23.23 -8.40
C GLN A 46 -1.89 -24.56 -7.70
N ALA A 47 -2.97 -25.32 -7.48
CA ALA A 47 -2.84 -26.72 -7.11
C ALA A 47 -2.28 -27.47 -8.32
N ASP A 48 -1.20 -28.21 -8.16
CA ASP A 48 -0.57 -29.09 -9.17
C ASP A 48 0.20 -28.45 -10.32
N ALA A 49 0.64 -27.20 -10.27
CA ALA A 49 1.57 -26.68 -11.25
C ALA A 49 2.86 -26.19 -10.56
N GLY A 50 4.00 -26.64 -11.08
CA GLY A 50 5.37 -26.27 -10.64
C GLY A 50 5.59 -24.77 -10.38
N PRO A 51 6.82 -24.27 -10.25
CA PRO A 51 7.18 -23.07 -9.51
C PRO A 51 6.30 -21.85 -9.86
N ALA A 52 5.82 -21.17 -8.82
CA ALA A 52 4.91 -20.04 -8.86
C ALA A 52 5.27 -19.00 -9.93
N ALA A 53 4.41 -18.79 -10.89
CA ALA A 53 4.51 -17.65 -11.81
C ALA A 53 4.15 -16.38 -11.04
N ILE A 54 5.13 -15.51 -10.83
CA ILE A 54 4.93 -14.17 -10.30
C ILE A 54 4.39 -13.31 -11.45
N THR A 55 3.10 -13.09 -11.48
CA THR A 55 2.53 -12.11 -12.40
C THR A 55 2.54 -10.75 -11.72
N ASN A 56 3.59 -9.97 -11.97
CA ASN A 56 3.60 -8.53 -11.72
C ASN A 56 2.74 -7.83 -12.77
N THR A 57 1.48 -7.63 -12.48
CA THR A 57 0.66 -6.71 -13.28
C THR A 57 0.72 -5.32 -12.65
N GLY A 58 1.77 -4.56 -13.00
CA GLY A 58 1.77 -3.11 -12.86
C GLY A 58 0.88 -2.52 -13.95
N SER A 59 -0.39 -2.50 -13.73
CA SER A 59 -1.33 -1.59 -14.40
C SER A 59 -2.72 -1.80 -13.79
N SER A 60 -3.29 -0.72 -13.30
CA SER A 60 -4.67 -0.64 -12.83
C SER A 60 -5.66 -1.10 -13.89
N ARG A 61 -5.94 -2.37 -13.91
CA ARG A 61 -7.19 -2.93 -14.43
C ARG A 61 -7.50 -4.15 -13.58
N THR A 62 -8.47 -3.99 -12.71
CA THR A 62 -9.17 -5.08 -12.08
C THR A 62 -9.76 -5.97 -13.17
N MET A 63 -9.00 -6.95 -13.66
CA MET A 63 -9.59 -8.11 -14.29
C MET A 63 -10.12 -8.97 -13.16
N VAL A 64 -11.36 -8.75 -12.79
CA VAL A 64 -12.17 -9.77 -12.14
C VAL A 64 -12.23 -10.91 -13.15
N PRO A 65 -11.73 -12.12 -12.84
CA PRO A 65 -11.96 -13.26 -13.72
C PRO A 65 -13.47 -13.44 -13.81
N ARG A 66 -14.03 -13.18 -14.99
CA ARG A 66 -15.40 -13.56 -15.31
C ARG A 66 -15.46 -15.08 -15.17
N ASP A 67 -16.35 -15.56 -14.31
CA ASP A 67 -16.77 -16.94 -14.16
C ASP A 67 -15.90 -17.99 -14.85
N ALA A 68 -14.82 -18.41 -14.20
CA ALA A 68 -14.19 -19.67 -14.54
C ALA A 68 -15.15 -20.75 -14.06
N SER A 69 -15.81 -21.40 -14.99
CA SER A 69 -16.61 -22.60 -14.74
C SER A 69 -15.81 -23.58 -13.89
N LYS A 70 -16.46 -24.19 -12.92
CA LYS A 70 -15.90 -25.05 -11.86
C LYS A 70 -15.09 -26.27 -12.35
N ASP A 71 -14.93 -26.47 -13.65
CA ASP A 71 -14.39 -27.67 -14.27
C ASP A 71 -13.14 -27.44 -15.15
N SER A 72 -12.44 -26.28 -15.02
CA SER A 72 -11.19 -26.07 -15.76
C SER A 72 -10.00 -26.60 -14.96
N PRO A 73 -9.15 -27.49 -15.56
CA PRO A 73 -7.88 -27.90 -14.97
C PRO A 73 -6.98 -26.68 -14.82
N GLY A 74 -6.63 -26.29 -13.59
CA GLY A 74 -5.82 -25.11 -13.29
C GLY A 74 -6.56 -24.02 -12.49
N ALA A 75 -7.70 -24.32 -11.88
CA ALA A 75 -8.40 -23.39 -11.00
C ALA A 75 -7.47 -22.90 -9.87
N ILE A 76 -7.38 -21.58 -9.71
CA ILE A 76 -6.64 -20.96 -8.59
C ILE A 76 -7.30 -21.42 -7.29
N THR A 77 -6.62 -22.27 -6.53
CA THR A 77 -7.18 -22.86 -5.31
C THR A 77 -6.89 -21.99 -4.08
N SER A 78 -5.80 -21.23 -4.09
CA SER A 78 -5.47 -20.33 -2.99
C SER A 78 -4.77 -19.07 -3.47
N TYR A 79 -4.94 -17.99 -2.70
CA TYR A 79 -4.29 -16.71 -2.95
C TYR A 79 -3.98 -15.99 -1.64
N ILE A 80 -2.98 -15.10 -1.70
CA ILE A 80 -2.67 -14.12 -0.67
C ILE A 80 -2.60 -12.73 -1.29
N LYS A 81 -3.16 -11.75 -0.58
CA LYS A 81 -3.09 -10.31 -0.91
C LYS A 81 -2.18 -9.63 0.08
N TYR A 82 -1.27 -8.83 -0.42
CA TYR A 82 -0.47 -7.90 0.38
C TYR A 82 -0.95 -6.49 0.08
N TYR A 83 -1.53 -5.83 1.09
CA TYR A 83 -1.91 -4.42 1.01
C TYR A 83 -0.72 -3.58 1.44
N ILE A 84 -0.11 -2.89 0.49
CA ILE A 84 1.11 -2.09 0.67
C ILE A 84 0.71 -0.62 0.65
N ARG A 85 0.89 0.09 1.78
CA ARG A 85 0.32 1.43 2.00
C ARG A 85 1.39 2.38 2.52
N LEU A 86 1.41 3.62 2.01
CA LEU A 86 2.21 4.71 2.56
C LEU A 86 1.51 5.27 3.81
N LEU A 87 1.73 4.64 4.97
CA LEU A 87 1.06 5.00 6.23
C LEU A 87 1.41 6.42 6.71
N SER A 88 2.58 6.94 6.32
CA SER A 88 2.97 8.32 6.59
C SER A 88 2.14 9.35 5.83
N ALA A 89 1.46 8.98 4.72
CA ALA A 89 0.60 9.89 3.98
C ALA A 89 -0.71 10.19 4.74
N LYS A 90 -1.07 11.44 4.83
CA LYS A 90 -2.28 11.91 5.53
C LYS A 90 -3.56 11.18 5.08
N PRO A 91 -3.86 11.03 3.75
CA PRO A 91 -5.08 10.34 3.32
C PRO A 91 -5.13 8.88 3.74
N VAL A 92 -3.98 8.18 3.88
CA VAL A 92 -3.94 6.80 4.38
C VAL A 92 -4.27 6.76 5.86
N ARG A 93 -3.69 7.65 6.69
CA ARG A 93 -4.01 7.73 8.12
C ARG A 93 -5.49 8.03 8.35
N GLN A 94 -6.04 8.99 7.60
CA GLN A 94 -7.47 9.32 7.64
C GLN A 94 -8.35 8.12 7.26
N ALA A 95 -8.00 7.39 6.20
CA ALA A 95 -8.72 6.20 5.77
C ALA A 95 -8.63 5.06 6.80
N VAL A 96 -7.46 4.83 7.42
CA VAL A 96 -7.30 3.87 8.50
C VAL A 96 -8.22 4.21 9.68
N VAL A 97 -8.18 5.45 10.14
CA VAL A 97 -9.01 5.89 11.26
C VAL A 97 -10.49 5.82 10.92
N ARG A 98 -10.87 6.25 9.72
CA ARG A 98 -12.27 6.15 9.28
C ARG A 98 -12.76 4.72 9.25
N LYS A 99 -11.94 3.79 8.74
CA LYS A 99 -12.26 2.37 8.74
C LYS A 99 -12.47 1.85 10.17
N LEU A 100 -11.58 2.17 11.10
CA LEU A 100 -11.71 1.78 12.51
C LEU A 100 -13.00 2.31 13.14
N ILE A 101 -13.37 3.56 12.87
CA ILE A 101 -14.63 4.17 13.36
C ILE A 101 -15.86 3.44 12.77
N LEU A 102 -15.81 3.08 11.48
CA LEU A 102 -16.91 2.37 10.81
C LEU A 102 -17.04 0.92 11.30
N ASP A 103 -15.91 0.23 11.55
CA ASP A 103 -15.89 -1.15 12.04
C ASP A 103 -16.27 -1.26 13.53
N SER A 104 -16.15 -0.17 14.30
CA SER A 104 -16.39 -0.13 15.75
C SER A 104 -17.28 1.07 16.11
N PRO A 105 -18.60 0.98 15.90
CA PRO A 105 -19.51 2.12 16.15
C PRO A 105 -19.55 2.56 17.63
N ASP A 106 -19.28 1.64 18.56
CA ASP A 106 -19.32 1.88 20.00
C ASP A 106 -18.01 2.43 20.58
N ILE A 107 -17.10 2.86 19.74
CA ILE A 107 -15.81 3.44 20.16
C ILE A 107 -16.06 4.70 21.03
N SER A 108 -15.36 4.82 22.18
CA SER A 108 -15.54 5.95 23.08
C SER A 108 -15.19 7.29 22.43
N ALA A 109 -15.79 8.39 22.90
CA ALA A 109 -15.50 9.73 22.42
C ALA A 109 -14.02 10.09 22.56
N GLN A 110 -13.41 9.77 23.71
CA GLN A 110 -11.99 9.98 23.94
C GLN A 110 -11.13 9.25 22.88
N ARG A 111 -11.43 7.97 22.62
CA ARG A 111 -10.69 7.19 21.62
C ARG A 111 -10.87 7.73 20.22
N LYS A 112 -12.05 8.26 19.87
CA LYS A 112 -12.28 8.94 18.59
C LYS A 112 -11.38 10.17 18.43
N GLU A 113 -11.21 10.98 19.47
CA GLU A 113 -10.33 12.16 19.41
C GLU A 113 -8.85 11.78 19.30
N GLU A 114 -8.38 10.75 20.00
CA GLU A 114 -7.02 10.21 19.84
C GLU A 114 -6.77 9.74 18.40
N LEU A 115 -7.73 9.03 17.81
CA LEU A 115 -7.66 8.56 16.44
C LEU A 115 -7.67 9.71 15.43
N LYS A 116 -8.47 10.75 15.65
CA LYS A 116 -8.46 11.96 14.82
C LYS A 116 -7.12 12.67 14.90
N SER A 117 -6.54 12.81 16.09
CA SER A 117 -5.21 13.38 16.28
C SER A 117 -4.14 12.62 15.49
N PHE A 118 -4.18 11.29 15.48
CA PHE A 118 -3.30 10.48 14.66
C PHE A 118 -3.54 10.71 13.16
N ALA A 119 -4.80 10.81 12.71
CA ALA A 119 -5.15 11.02 11.30
C ALA A 119 -4.64 12.38 10.78
N GLU A 120 -4.69 13.42 11.63
CA GLU A 120 -4.32 14.80 11.31
C GLU A 120 -2.86 15.13 11.65
N ALA A 121 -2.11 14.22 12.26
CA ALA A 121 -0.72 14.45 12.62
C ALA A 121 0.09 14.99 11.42
N THR A 122 0.94 15.96 11.69
CA THR A 122 1.88 16.50 10.70
C THR A 122 2.89 15.43 10.27
N THR A 123 3.43 15.62 9.10
CA THR A 123 4.41 14.75 8.48
C THR A 123 5.60 14.50 9.40
N SER A 124 5.95 13.27 9.64
CA SER A 124 7.14 12.88 10.39
C SER A 124 8.41 12.98 9.52
N ASP A 125 9.59 12.88 10.15
CA ASP A 125 10.89 12.79 9.46
C ASP A 125 11.08 11.47 8.73
N PHE A 126 10.06 10.62 8.75
CA PHE A 126 10.10 9.28 8.18
C PHE A 126 8.98 9.04 7.17
N ILE A 127 9.28 8.21 6.18
CA ILE A 127 8.29 7.56 5.31
C ILE A 127 8.02 6.18 5.92
N VAL A 128 6.74 5.87 6.14
CA VAL A 128 6.35 4.57 6.69
C VAL A 128 5.50 3.82 5.67
N VAL A 129 6.02 2.68 5.24
CA VAL A 129 5.25 1.73 4.43
C VAL A 129 4.68 0.65 5.34
N ALA A 130 3.37 0.53 5.38
CA ALA A 130 2.68 -0.52 6.13
C ALA A 130 2.24 -1.64 5.19
N VAL A 131 2.42 -2.90 5.61
CA VAL A 131 2.03 -4.07 4.83
C VAL A 131 1.16 -5.00 5.66
N VAL A 132 -0.06 -5.24 5.16
CA VAL A 132 -1.01 -6.21 5.73
C VAL A 132 -1.16 -7.37 4.76
N ALA A 133 -1.01 -8.60 5.26
CA ALA A 133 -1.26 -9.80 4.49
C ALA A 133 -2.64 -10.36 4.80
N GLU A 134 -3.43 -10.67 3.75
CA GLU A 134 -4.72 -11.32 3.84
C GLU A 134 -4.75 -12.50 2.88
N ALA A 135 -4.94 -13.70 3.39
CA ALA A 135 -5.00 -14.91 2.58
C ALA A 135 -6.33 -15.63 2.76
N LYS A 136 -6.80 -16.25 1.68
CA LYS A 136 -7.97 -17.13 1.72
C LYS A 136 -7.64 -18.41 2.48
N ASP A 137 -6.42 -18.90 2.35
CA ASP A 137 -5.91 -20.12 2.96
C ASP A 137 -5.11 -19.82 4.23
N ARG A 138 -5.39 -20.55 5.32
CA ARG A 138 -4.71 -20.39 6.61
C ARG A 138 -3.20 -20.71 6.53
N SER A 139 -2.80 -21.64 5.67
CA SER A 139 -1.39 -22.01 5.50
C SER A 139 -0.59 -20.86 4.91
N MET A 140 -1.10 -20.22 3.83
CA MET A 140 -0.48 -19.04 3.23
C MET A 140 -0.46 -17.85 4.19
N ALA A 141 -1.54 -17.64 4.96
CA ALA A 141 -1.59 -16.62 5.99
C ALA A 141 -0.53 -16.87 7.08
N GLY A 142 -0.38 -18.12 7.51
CA GLY A 142 0.60 -18.55 8.52
C GLY A 142 2.04 -18.33 8.05
N GLU A 143 2.36 -18.70 6.82
CA GLU A 143 3.69 -18.50 6.21
C GLU A 143 4.05 -17.01 6.16
N ALA A 144 3.15 -16.17 5.67
CA ALA A 144 3.37 -14.74 5.59
C ALA A 144 3.50 -14.10 6.99
N LEU A 145 2.62 -14.45 7.92
CA LEU A 145 2.67 -13.94 9.28
C LEU A 145 3.97 -14.34 9.99
N GLN A 146 4.41 -15.59 9.82
CA GLN A 146 5.68 -16.07 10.37
C GLN A 146 6.86 -15.31 9.76
N ALA A 147 6.88 -15.11 8.44
CA ALA A 147 7.92 -14.33 7.78
C ALA A 147 8.01 -12.90 8.33
N PHE A 148 6.88 -12.21 8.52
CA PHE A 148 6.87 -10.88 9.13
C PHE A 148 7.32 -10.88 10.60
N LYS A 149 6.94 -11.89 11.39
CA LYS A 149 7.29 -11.98 12.82
C LYS A 149 8.76 -12.27 13.06
N THR A 150 9.38 -13.07 12.17
CA THR A 150 10.79 -13.46 12.29
C THR A 150 11.75 -12.48 11.61
N ALA A 151 11.23 -11.60 10.74
CA ALA A 151 12.03 -10.57 10.11
C ALA A 151 12.57 -9.57 11.14
N THR A 152 13.80 -9.14 10.91
CA THR A 152 14.48 -8.12 11.70
C THR A 152 15.03 -7.03 10.78
N LEU A 153 15.33 -5.86 11.34
CA LEU A 153 16.01 -4.81 10.57
C LEU A 153 17.28 -5.37 9.89
N GLU A 154 18.09 -6.14 10.63
CA GLU A 154 19.34 -6.69 10.13
C GLU A 154 19.14 -7.61 8.92
N SER A 155 18.12 -8.46 8.95
CA SER A 155 17.81 -9.36 7.83
C SER A 155 17.25 -8.65 6.60
N LEU A 156 16.63 -7.45 6.78
CA LEU A 156 15.93 -6.73 5.73
C LEU A 156 16.71 -5.55 5.14
N LYS A 157 17.64 -4.95 5.87
CA LYS A 157 18.27 -3.66 5.52
C LYS A 157 18.95 -3.63 4.15
N HIS A 158 19.45 -4.76 3.65
CA HIS A 158 20.13 -4.85 2.36
C HIS A 158 19.21 -5.21 1.20
N SER A 159 18.00 -5.69 1.50
CA SER A 159 17.02 -6.17 0.52
C SER A 159 15.72 -5.38 0.51
N THR A 160 15.67 -4.28 1.27
CA THR A 160 14.46 -3.43 1.40
C THR A 160 14.80 -1.97 1.21
N TYR A 161 14.13 -1.32 0.26
CA TYR A 161 14.40 0.08 -0.07
C TYR A 161 13.19 0.76 -0.72
N LEU A 162 13.21 2.08 -0.67
CA LEU A 162 12.43 2.95 -1.55
C LEU A 162 13.35 3.46 -2.66
N GLU A 163 12.92 3.38 -3.91
CA GLU A 163 13.69 3.76 -5.08
C GLU A 163 12.91 4.74 -5.95
N ARG A 164 13.57 5.82 -6.35
CA ARG A 164 13.05 6.76 -7.34
C ARG A 164 13.42 6.31 -8.76
N ARG A 165 12.72 6.88 -9.76
CA ARG A 165 13.00 6.62 -11.17
C ARG A 165 14.46 6.91 -11.60
N ASP A 166 15.14 7.85 -10.94
CA ASP A 166 16.55 8.19 -11.19
C ASP A 166 17.55 7.20 -10.54
N GLY A 167 17.04 6.11 -9.95
CA GLY A 167 17.86 5.07 -9.31
C GLY A 167 18.32 5.40 -7.89
N LYS A 168 18.01 6.58 -7.35
CA LYS A 168 18.34 6.91 -5.96
C LYS A 168 17.47 6.10 -5.01
N ARG A 169 18.09 5.64 -3.90
CA ARG A 169 17.45 4.76 -2.93
C ARG A 169 17.54 5.33 -1.52
N LEU A 170 16.45 5.13 -0.78
CA LEU A 170 16.44 5.18 0.68
C LEU A 170 16.49 3.75 1.19
N LEU A 171 17.47 3.47 2.04
CA LEU A 171 17.56 2.18 2.72
C LEU A 171 16.65 2.15 3.95
N LEU A 172 16.26 0.95 4.35
CA LEU A 172 15.46 0.73 5.54
C LEU A 172 16.19 1.23 6.80
N ALA A 173 15.53 2.13 7.56
CA ALA A 173 16.05 2.66 8.81
C ALA A 173 15.56 1.89 10.03
N ASP A 174 14.30 1.39 9.99
CA ASP A 174 13.71 0.58 11.07
C ASP A 174 12.63 -0.36 10.51
N PHE A 175 12.36 -1.43 11.25
CA PHE A 175 11.32 -2.41 10.94
C PHE A 175 10.54 -2.75 12.20
N LYS A 176 9.21 -2.72 12.11
CA LYS A 176 8.30 -3.14 13.18
C LYS A 176 7.47 -4.31 12.68
N ALA A 177 7.61 -5.45 13.33
CA ALA A 177 6.75 -6.61 13.06
C ALA A 177 5.27 -6.27 13.32
N PRO A 178 4.32 -7.02 12.70
CA PRO A 178 2.90 -6.83 12.95
C PRO A 178 2.55 -7.01 14.42
N VAL A 179 1.76 -6.06 14.94
CA VAL A 179 1.13 -6.15 16.26
C VAL A 179 -0.39 -6.10 16.11
N ALA A 180 -1.12 -6.25 17.22
CA ALA A 180 -2.59 -6.28 17.20
C ALA A 180 -3.24 -4.89 17.00
N ASP A 181 -2.61 -4.00 16.22
CA ASP A 181 -3.11 -2.66 15.89
C ASP A 181 -3.83 -2.61 14.52
N GLY A 182 -3.86 -3.72 13.78
CA GLY A 182 -4.49 -3.80 12.45
C GLY A 182 -3.71 -3.09 11.33
N LEU A 183 -2.56 -2.49 11.62
CA LEU A 183 -1.76 -1.75 10.63
C LEU A 183 -0.74 -2.62 9.89
N GLY A 184 -0.48 -3.85 10.38
CA GLY A 184 0.47 -4.79 9.80
C GLY A 184 1.93 -4.48 10.11
N ALA A 185 2.84 -5.04 9.30
CA ALA A 185 4.27 -4.76 9.41
C ALA A 185 4.57 -3.35 8.93
N LYS A 186 5.50 -2.64 9.60
CA LYS A 186 5.88 -1.26 9.26
C LYS A 186 7.34 -1.18 8.89
N PHE A 187 7.61 -0.68 7.69
CA PHE A 187 8.94 -0.42 7.14
C PHE A 187 9.18 1.09 7.19
N VAL A 188 10.21 1.51 7.91
CA VAL A 188 10.50 2.92 8.18
C VAL A 188 11.73 3.36 7.39
N PHE A 189 11.60 4.44 6.64
CA PHE A 189 12.66 5.03 5.84
C PHE A 189 12.84 6.49 6.22
N PRO A 190 14.06 7.08 6.12
CA PRO A 190 14.22 8.51 6.29
C PRO A 190 13.44 9.26 5.19
N ARG A 191 12.94 10.46 5.48
CA ARG A 191 12.21 11.27 4.50
C ARG A 191 13.15 12.07 3.59
N THR A 192 14.38 12.22 4.01
CA THR A 192 15.41 13.00 3.30
C THR A 192 16.57 12.11 2.84
N LEU A 193 17.21 12.52 1.75
CA LEU A 193 18.49 12.01 1.29
C LEU A 193 19.45 13.19 1.14
N ASN A 194 20.60 13.15 1.81
CA ASN A 194 21.57 14.26 1.81
C ASN A 194 20.95 15.61 2.22
N ASN A 195 20.11 15.61 3.26
CA ASN A 195 19.38 16.76 3.79
C ASN A 195 18.37 17.41 2.81
N GLN A 196 18.02 16.73 1.72
CA GLN A 196 16.98 17.17 0.80
C GLN A 196 15.78 16.24 0.85
N PRO A 197 14.53 16.72 0.68
CA PRO A 197 13.37 15.86 0.57
C PRO A 197 13.60 14.78 -0.50
N PHE A 198 13.24 13.54 -0.18
CA PHE A 198 13.43 12.44 -1.14
C PHE A 198 12.47 12.53 -2.32
N LEU A 199 11.25 12.97 -2.08
CA LEU A 199 10.24 13.17 -3.12
C LEU A 199 9.92 14.65 -3.29
N GLU A 200 9.71 15.06 -4.55
CA GLU A 200 9.32 16.41 -4.95
C GLU A 200 8.04 16.35 -5.81
N PRO A 201 7.19 17.37 -5.79
CA PRO A 201 6.01 17.44 -6.65
C PRO A 201 6.39 17.29 -8.13
N GLY A 202 5.61 16.52 -8.88
CA GLY A 202 5.84 16.29 -10.32
C GLY A 202 6.91 15.25 -10.64
N GLY A 203 7.59 14.69 -9.66
CA GLY A 203 8.75 13.81 -9.84
C GLY A 203 8.45 12.32 -10.03
N GLY A 204 8.17 11.85 -11.24
CA GLY A 204 8.34 10.44 -11.65
C GLY A 204 7.59 9.37 -10.82
N GLN A 205 8.29 8.31 -10.45
CA GLN A 205 7.76 7.13 -9.77
C GLN A 205 8.57 6.79 -8.52
N LEU A 206 7.89 6.39 -7.47
CA LEU A 206 8.45 5.76 -6.26
C LEU A 206 8.17 4.26 -6.29
N ARG A 207 9.19 3.45 -6.08
CA ARG A 207 9.09 1.99 -5.96
C ARG A 207 9.43 1.59 -4.53
N PHE A 208 8.54 0.87 -3.87
CA PHE A 208 8.86 0.08 -2.68
C PHE A 208 9.26 -1.33 -3.11
N TYR A 209 10.35 -1.85 -2.55
CA TYR A 209 10.82 -3.20 -2.80
C TYR A 209 11.31 -3.82 -1.50
N CYS A 210 10.93 -5.08 -1.25
CA CYS A 210 11.35 -5.84 -0.09
C CYS A 210 11.44 -7.34 -0.42
N VAL A 211 12.54 -7.98 -0.09
CA VAL A 211 12.64 -9.45 -0.04
C VAL A 211 12.46 -9.85 1.41
N LEU A 212 11.23 -10.22 1.77
CA LEU A 212 10.86 -10.57 3.14
C LEU A 212 11.39 -11.97 3.51
N SER A 213 11.33 -12.91 2.55
CA SER A 213 11.86 -14.28 2.69
C SER A 213 12.28 -14.82 1.31
N LYS A 214 12.73 -16.07 1.25
CA LYS A 214 13.05 -16.73 -0.04
C LYS A 214 11.84 -16.84 -0.96
N SER A 215 10.64 -17.00 -0.37
CA SER A 215 9.36 -17.18 -1.09
C SER A 215 8.55 -15.90 -1.23
N ILE A 216 8.80 -14.85 -0.41
CA ILE A 216 7.96 -13.65 -0.36
C ILE A 216 8.76 -12.42 -0.78
N ARG A 217 8.34 -11.83 -1.89
CA ARG A 217 8.86 -10.57 -2.41
C ARG A 217 7.71 -9.57 -2.53
N LEU A 218 7.89 -8.41 -1.92
CA LEU A 218 6.90 -7.33 -1.93
C LEU A 218 7.37 -6.21 -2.85
N GLU A 219 6.47 -5.74 -3.70
CA GLU A 219 6.74 -4.62 -4.60
C GLU A 219 5.49 -3.77 -4.79
N ALA A 220 5.64 -2.46 -4.68
CA ALA A 220 4.61 -1.48 -5.02
C ALA A 220 5.23 -0.29 -5.76
N ARG A 221 4.47 0.30 -6.69
CA ARG A 221 4.91 1.44 -7.50
C ARG A 221 3.88 2.55 -7.43
N TYR A 222 4.32 3.72 -7.00
CA TYR A 222 3.49 4.90 -6.79
C TYR A 222 3.89 5.97 -7.78
N ARG A 223 2.92 6.57 -8.47
CA ARG A 223 3.14 7.74 -9.32
C ARG A 223 3.11 8.99 -8.46
N ILE A 224 4.23 9.71 -8.37
CA ILE A 224 4.39 10.85 -7.44
C ILE A 224 3.43 11.99 -7.79
N SER A 225 3.16 12.23 -9.09
CA SER A 225 2.19 13.24 -9.53
C SER A 225 0.77 13.03 -8.99
N ASP A 226 0.41 11.78 -8.70
CA ASP A 226 -0.93 11.42 -8.22
C ASP A 226 -1.04 11.50 -6.69
N MET A 227 0.09 11.71 -5.98
CA MET A 227 0.16 11.76 -4.51
C MET A 227 -0.11 13.15 -3.93
N MET A 228 -0.77 14.02 -4.70
CA MET A 228 -1.20 15.34 -4.24
C MET A 228 -2.48 15.23 -3.43
N TYR A 229 -2.49 15.78 -2.21
CA TYR A 229 -3.64 15.84 -1.32
C TYR A 229 -3.68 17.19 -0.61
N ASP A 230 -4.84 17.87 -0.61
CA ASP A 230 -4.99 19.23 -0.07
C ASP A 230 -3.90 20.21 -0.59
N GLY A 231 -3.54 20.10 -1.87
CA GLY A 231 -2.54 20.96 -2.53
C GLY A 231 -1.08 20.65 -2.14
N ARG A 232 -0.82 19.56 -1.39
CA ARG A 232 0.52 19.15 -0.94
C ARG A 232 0.86 17.75 -1.41
N LEU A 233 2.15 17.48 -1.59
CA LEU A 233 2.64 16.12 -1.83
C LEU A 233 2.65 15.37 -0.50
N GLU A 234 1.81 14.33 -0.40
CA GLU A 234 1.66 13.49 0.79
C GLU A 234 2.29 12.10 0.58
N TYR A 235 3.23 11.73 1.47
CA TYR A 235 3.92 10.43 1.40
C TYR A 235 4.53 10.01 2.73
#